data_fbed42e2670602e137a8cc778c4e554f
#
_entry.id   fbed42e2670602e137a8cc778c4e554f
#
_cell.length_a   1.000
_cell.length_b   1.000
_cell.length_c   1.000
_cell.angle_alpha   90.00
_cell.angle_beta   90.00
_cell.angle_gamma   90.00
#
_symmetry.space_group_name_H-M   'P 1'
#
loop_
_entity.id
_entity.type
_entity.pdbx_description
1 polymer ?
#
loop_
_entity_poly.entity_id
_entity_poly.type
_entity_poly.pdbx_seq_one_letter_code
_entity_poly.pdbx_strand_id
1 'polypeptide(L)'
;MNELITDIKSLELETLKNLKNSKSANTLRAYQADFKDFSAFCAKNGLSSMPTGPKILSLYLTHLSATSKFSTLKRRIASISVIHKMKGHYLDTKHPLIMENLHGIKRVKGSNQKSKKPILINELKLIINAIDKANQSENKKIRDKAIILIGFGGGFRRTELVSIDYSDLEFVPEGVKIVIRQSKTDKFGEGMVKGLPYFSNQNYCPVLHLKKWLELSNIKSGPIFRRFIKSLKLSENRLTDQSVALLLKNYLAVAGIENKNYSGHSLRSGFATVSAESGADERSIMAMTGHKTTQMVRRYIKEANLFKNNALNKIKI
;
A
#
# COMPACT_ATOMS: atom_id res chain seq x y z
N MET A 1 40.74 -23.64 26.67
CA MET A 1 40.10 -23.24 25.41
C MET A 1 38.80 -24.01 25.30
N ASN A 2 37.66 -23.40 25.66
CA ASN A 2 36.37 -24.02 25.42
C ASN A 2 36.02 -23.84 23.94
N GLU A 3 36.18 -24.88 23.14
CA GLU A 3 35.59 -24.93 21.82
C GLU A 3 34.07 -24.84 21.95
N LEU A 4 33.48 -23.77 21.51
CA LEU A 4 32.04 -23.64 21.33
C LEU A 4 31.62 -24.68 20.27
N ILE A 5 31.10 -25.81 20.71
CA ILE A 5 30.49 -26.82 19.84
C ILE A 5 29.24 -26.16 19.27
N THR A 6 29.37 -25.65 18.06
CA THR A 6 28.26 -25.01 17.35
C THR A 6 27.30 -26.10 16.89
N ASP A 7 26.09 -26.12 17.40
CA ASP A 7 25.04 -27.04 16.95
C ASP A 7 24.59 -26.65 15.52
N ILE A 8 25.12 -27.34 14.53
CA ILE A 8 24.84 -27.14 13.12
C ILE A 8 23.33 -27.23 12.83
N LYS A 9 22.61 -28.16 13.48
CA LYS A 9 21.16 -28.28 13.28
C LYS A 9 20.40 -27.05 13.77
N SER A 10 20.81 -26.49 14.89
CA SER A 10 20.26 -25.25 15.42
C SER A 10 20.51 -24.08 14.44
N LEU A 11 21.73 -23.97 13.90
CA LEU A 11 22.07 -22.96 12.88
C LEU A 11 21.29 -23.12 11.59
N GLU A 12 21.09 -24.35 11.12
CA GLU A 12 20.26 -24.63 9.94
C GLU A 12 18.83 -24.18 10.15
N LEU A 13 18.22 -24.48 11.31
CA LEU A 13 16.88 -24.05 11.66
C LEU A 13 16.76 -22.52 11.73
N GLU A 14 17.75 -21.87 12.33
CA GLU A 14 17.77 -20.41 12.41
C GLU A 14 17.97 -19.78 11.03
N THR A 15 18.84 -20.34 10.21
CA THR A 15 19.02 -19.91 8.81
C THR A 15 17.75 -20.04 8.01
N LEU A 16 17.00 -21.14 8.13
CA LEU A 16 15.71 -21.32 7.49
C LEU A 16 14.68 -20.27 7.97
N LYS A 17 14.70 -19.95 9.26
CA LYS A 17 13.85 -18.92 9.86
C LYS A 17 14.21 -17.54 9.29
N ASN A 18 15.49 -17.21 9.19
CA ASN A 18 15.96 -15.95 8.61
C ASN A 18 15.61 -15.84 7.13
N LEU A 19 15.73 -16.92 6.36
CA LEU A 19 15.32 -16.98 4.95
C LEU A 19 13.81 -16.73 4.79
N LYS A 20 12.96 -17.30 5.66
CA LYS A 20 11.52 -17.03 5.68
C LYS A 20 11.23 -15.56 6.02
N ASN A 21 11.94 -15.01 6.99
CA ASN A 21 11.76 -13.62 7.44
C ASN A 21 12.29 -12.59 6.43
N SER A 22 13.11 -13.01 5.46
CA SER A 22 13.64 -12.10 4.41
C SER A 22 12.57 -11.49 3.53
N LYS A 23 11.34 -12.03 3.55
CA LYS A 23 10.21 -11.56 2.76
C LYS A 23 8.92 -11.53 3.59
N SER A 24 8.06 -10.57 3.30
CA SER A 24 6.76 -10.51 3.99
C SER A 24 5.89 -11.74 3.67
N ALA A 25 5.06 -12.15 4.63
CA ALA A 25 4.12 -13.26 4.47
C ALA A 25 3.21 -13.11 3.22
N ASN A 26 2.80 -11.88 2.90
CA ASN A 26 2.03 -11.59 1.69
C ASN A 26 2.84 -11.84 0.41
N THR A 27 4.13 -11.51 0.41
CA THR A 27 5.03 -11.77 -0.72
C THR A 27 5.22 -13.27 -0.92
N LEU A 28 5.43 -14.02 0.15
CA LEU A 28 5.59 -15.48 0.09
C LEU A 28 4.31 -16.15 -0.43
N ARG A 29 3.14 -15.76 0.08
CA ARG A 29 1.83 -16.26 -0.40
C ARG A 29 1.64 -15.97 -1.89
N ALA A 30 2.00 -14.77 -2.35
CA ALA A 30 1.92 -14.40 -3.75
C ALA A 30 2.85 -15.26 -4.62
N TYR A 31 4.08 -15.51 -4.17
CA TYR A 31 5.05 -16.35 -4.90
C TYR A 31 4.56 -17.79 -4.99
N GLN A 32 4.03 -18.35 -3.91
CA GLN A 32 3.46 -19.70 -3.90
C GLN A 32 2.27 -19.82 -4.86
N ALA A 33 1.35 -18.85 -4.84
CA ALA A 33 0.21 -18.84 -5.76
C ALA A 33 0.65 -18.72 -7.23
N ASP A 34 1.65 -17.86 -7.50
CA ASP A 34 2.20 -17.68 -8.83
C ASP A 34 2.87 -18.95 -9.36
N PHE A 35 3.63 -19.64 -8.49
CA PHE A 35 4.30 -20.88 -8.85
C PHE A 35 3.31 -22.03 -9.04
N LYS A 36 2.28 -22.10 -8.19
CA LYS A 36 1.20 -23.11 -8.34
C LYS A 36 0.51 -22.97 -9.70
N ASP A 37 0.21 -21.75 -10.13
CA ASP A 37 -0.39 -21.47 -11.43
C ASP A 37 0.54 -21.88 -12.59
N PHE A 38 1.84 -21.56 -12.47
CA PHE A 38 2.86 -22.00 -13.44
C PHE A 38 2.99 -23.52 -13.50
N SER A 39 3.01 -24.20 -12.35
CA SER A 39 3.08 -25.66 -12.29
C SER A 39 1.86 -26.32 -12.92
N ALA A 40 0.67 -25.75 -12.72
CA ALA A 40 -0.56 -26.22 -13.35
C ALA A 40 -0.51 -26.07 -14.89
N PHE A 41 0.02 -24.94 -15.38
CA PHE A 41 0.25 -24.77 -16.82
C PHE A 41 1.24 -25.82 -17.37
N CYS A 42 2.35 -26.05 -16.68
CA CYS A 42 3.33 -27.05 -17.11
C CYS A 42 2.73 -28.45 -17.13
N ALA A 43 2.06 -28.87 -16.06
CA ALA A 43 1.43 -30.20 -15.97
C ALA A 43 0.41 -30.43 -17.09
N LYS A 44 -0.43 -29.42 -17.38
CA LYS A 44 -1.42 -29.50 -18.47
C LYS A 44 -0.78 -29.69 -19.85
N ASN A 45 0.46 -29.24 -20.04
CA ASN A 45 1.15 -29.30 -21.33
C ASN A 45 2.27 -30.33 -21.35
N GLY A 46 2.36 -31.25 -20.37
CA GLY A 46 3.42 -32.27 -20.31
C GLY A 46 4.83 -31.72 -20.11
N LEU A 47 4.94 -30.54 -19.46
CA LEU A 47 6.20 -29.83 -19.25
C LEU A 47 6.65 -29.89 -17.80
N SER A 48 7.96 -29.85 -17.54
CA SER A 48 8.50 -29.74 -16.18
C SER A 48 8.42 -28.31 -15.68
N SER A 49 7.89 -28.12 -14.47
CA SER A 49 7.89 -26.83 -13.79
C SER A 49 9.12 -26.59 -12.92
N MET A 50 9.87 -27.66 -12.56
CA MET A 50 11.04 -27.61 -11.68
C MET A 50 12.00 -28.77 -11.98
N PRO A 51 13.23 -28.53 -12.45
CA PRO A 51 13.68 -27.25 -12.98
C PRO A 51 12.99 -26.90 -14.29
N THR A 52 12.90 -25.59 -14.58
CA THR A 52 12.40 -25.12 -15.89
C THR A 52 13.43 -24.27 -16.61
N GLY A 53 13.31 -24.20 -17.94
CA GLY A 53 14.18 -23.37 -18.78
C GLY A 53 13.47 -22.11 -19.33
N PRO A 54 14.25 -21.20 -19.94
CA PRO A 54 13.73 -19.94 -20.51
C PRO A 54 12.62 -20.15 -21.55
N LYS A 55 12.69 -21.21 -22.35
CA LYS A 55 11.70 -21.57 -23.39
C LYS A 55 10.32 -21.80 -22.75
N ILE A 56 10.24 -22.64 -21.70
CA ILE A 56 8.98 -23.00 -21.04
C ILE A 56 8.40 -21.76 -20.34
N LEU A 57 9.24 -20.97 -19.65
CA LEU A 57 8.82 -19.73 -19.03
C LEU A 57 8.26 -18.75 -20.07
N SER A 58 8.92 -18.62 -21.23
CA SER A 58 8.46 -17.75 -22.32
C SER A 58 7.09 -18.17 -22.87
N LEU A 59 6.85 -19.48 -23.07
CA LEU A 59 5.55 -20.03 -23.47
C LEU A 59 4.45 -19.71 -22.44
N TYR A 60 4.75 -19.88 -21.16
CA TYR A 60 3.81 -19.51 -20.08
C TYR A 60 3.47 -18.02 -20.08
N LEU A 61 4.45 -17.14 -20.29
CA LEU A 61 4.23 -15.70 -20.38
C LEU A 61 3.34 -15.33 -21.57
N THR A 62 3.53 -15.98 -22.72
CA THR A 62 2.68 -15.82 -23.90
C THR A 62 1.25 -16.24 -23.59
N HIS A 63 1.06 -17.42 -23.00
CA HIS A 63 -0.26 -17.89 -22.57
C HIS A 63 -0.94 -16.90 -21.61
N LEU A 64 -0.25 -16.50 -20.55
CA LEU A 64 -0.76 -15.54 -19.57
C LEU A 64 -1.03 -14.15 -20.16
N SER A 65 -0.31 -13.78 -21.19
CA SER A 65 -0.47 -12.47 -21.81
C SER A 65 -1.88 -12.27 -22.37
N ALA A 66 -2.61 -13.32 -22.70
CA ALA A 66 -3.99 -13.23 -23.21
C ALA A 66 -4.91 -12.48 -22.21
N THR A 67 -4.79 -12.78 -20.90
CA THR A 67 -5.71 -12.31 -19.85
C THR A 67 -5.07 -11.40 -18.82
N SER A 68 -3.73 -11.38 -18.73
CA SER A 68 -3.01 -10.70 -17.66
C SER A 68 -2.36 -9.39 -18.10
N LYS A 69 -2.25 -8.45 -17.15
CA LYS A 69 -1.53 -7.19 -17.35
C LYS A 69 -0.01 -7.42 -17.40
N PHE A 70 0.69 -6.56 -18.12
CA PHE A 70 2.15 -6.61 -18.24
C PHE A 70 2.88 -6.63 -16.87
N SER A 71 2.39 -5.87 -15.89
CA SER A 71 2.94 -5.88 -14.53
C SER A 71 2.80 -7.23 -13.82
N THR A 72 1.73 -7.98 -14.13
CA THR A 72 1.52 -9.34 -13.62
C THR A 72 2.55 -10.29 -14.22
N LEU A 73 2.85 -10.21 -15.52
CA LEU A 73 3.86 -11.02 -16.16
C LEU A 73 5.24 -10.83 -15.51
N LYS A 74 5.65 -9.57 -15.29
CA LYS A 74 6.90 -9.27 -14.57
C LYS A 74 6.93 -9.87 -13.16
N ARG A 75 5.84 -9.80 -12.42
CA ARG A 75 5.76 -10.39 -11.09
C ARG A 75 5.87 -11.91 -11.14
N ARG A 76 5.22 -12.56 -12.10
CA ARG A 76 5.29 -14.02 -12.30
C ARG A 76 6.72 -14.51 -12.56
N ILE A 77 7.45 -13.81 -13.43
CA ILE A 77 8.88 -14.11 -13.66
C ILE A 77 9.67 -14.05 -12.35
N ALA A 78 9.51 -12.95 -11.61
CA ALA A 78 10.22 -12.77 -10.34
C ALA A 78 9.86 -13.87 -9.32
N SER A 79 8.58 -14.25 -9.22
CA SER A 79 8.10 -15.29 -8.32
C SER A 79 8.69 -16.66 -8.67
N ILE A 80 8.63 -17.04 -9.94
CA ILE A 80 9.13 -18.33 -10.43
C ILE A 80 10.66 -18.41 -10.24
N SER A 81 11.38 -17.34 -10.57
CA SER A 81 12.83 -17.26 -10.39
C SER A 81 13.24 -17.41 -8.92
N VAL A 82 12.55 -16.74 -8.01
CA VAL A 82 12.85 -16.85 -6.59
C VAL A 82 12.61 -18.26 -6.06
N ILE A 83 11.53 -18.92 -6.48
CA ILE A 83 11.24 -20.28 -6.04
C ILE A 83 12.27 -21.26 -6.58
N HIS A 84 12.69 -21.13 -7.86
CA HIS A 84 13.78 -21.92 -8.42
C HIS A 84 15.06 -21.77 -7.58
N LYS A 85 15.45 -20.50 -7.30
CA LYS A 85 16.63 -20.22 -6.49
C LYS A 85 16.55 -20.84 -5.08
N MET A 86 15.37 -20.77 -4.43
CA MET A 86 15.16 -21.38 -3.11
C MET A 86 15.25 -22.92 -3.15
N LYS A 87 15.06 -23.54 -4.31
CA LYS A 87 15.18 -24.98 -4.54
C LYS A 87 16.53 -25.39 -5.13
N GLY A 88 17.51 -24.48 -5.19
CA GLY A 88 18.86 -24.77 -5.71
C GLY A 88 18.97 -24.78 -7.23
N HIS A 89 17.94 -24.33 -7.96
CA HIS A 89 17.96 -24.30 -9.42
C HIS A 89 18.18 -22.87 -9.95
N TYR A 90 19.00 -22.76 -10.99
CA TYR A 90 19.19 -21.51 -11.71
C TYR A 90 18.15 -21.39 -12.83
N LEU A 91 17.57 -20.20 -12.96
CA LEU A 91 16.69 -19.83 -14.08
C LEU A 91 17.12 -18.47 -14.61
N ASP A 92 17.63 -18.43 -15.83
CA ASP A 92 18.03 -17.19 -16.49
C ASP A 92 16.79 -16.42 -16.97
N THR A 93 16.38 -15.47 -16.16
CA THR A 93 15.23 -14.58 -16.46
C THR A 93 15.58 -13.44 -17.41
N LYS A 94 16.87 -13.24 -17.70
CA LYS A 94 17.36 -12.25 -18.67
C LYS A 94 17.61 -12.85 -20.06
N HIS A 95 17.38 -14.13 -20.23
CA HIS A 95 17.55 -14.83 -21.51
C HIS A 95 16.77 -14.12 -22.63
N PRO A 96 17.35 -13.96 -23.85
CA PRO A 96 16.71 -13.25 -24.96
C PRO A 96 15.28 -13.70 -25.26
N LEU A 97 15.00 -15.01 -25.23
CA LEU A 97 13.63 -15.52 -25.43
C LEU A 97 12.60 -14.94 -24.48
N ILE A 98 12.98 -14.68 -23.24
CA ILE A 98 12.07 -14.08 -22.23
C ILE A 98 11.97 -12.56 -22.46
N MET A 99 13.11 -11.91 -22.64
CA MET A 99 13.14 -10.45 -22.73
C MET A 99 12.49 -9.94 -24.01
N GLU A 100 12.79 -10.55 -25.17
CA GLU A 100 12.20 -10.17 -26.45
C GLU A 100 10.70 -10.48 -26.50
N ASN A 101 10.28 -11.65 -25.95
CA ASN A 101 8.86 -11.96 -25.81
C ASN A 101 8.14 -10.92 -24.96
N LEU A 102 8.69 -10.52 -23.81
CA LEU A 102 8.14 -9.45 -22.99
C LEU A 102 8.07 -8.12 -23.73
N HIS A 103 9.10 -7.76 -24.50
CA HIS A 103 9.12 -6.55 -25.30
C HIS A 103 8.03 -6.59 -26.37
N GLY A 104 7.86 -7.72 -27.06
CA GLY A 104 6.78 -7.93 -28.04
C GLY A 104 5.40 -7.77 -27.39
N ILE A 105 5.15 -8.46 -26.26
CA ILE A 105 3.90 -8.33 -25.51
C ILE A 105 3.65 -6.88 -25.09
N LYS A 106 4.69 -6.17 -24.63
CA LYS A 106 4.57 -4.77 -24.21
C LYS A 106 4.22 -3.86 -25.37
N ARG A 107 4.79 -4.08 -26.57
CA ARG A 107 4.47 -3.29 -27.77
C ARG A 107 3.01 -3.45 -28.20
N VAL A 108 2.53 -4.71 -28.21
CA VAL A 108 1.15 -5.02 -28.64
C VAL A 108 0.10 -4.59 -27.61
N LYS A 109 0.32 -4.84 -26.33
CA LYS A 109 -0.69 -4.62 -25.26
C LYS A 109 -0.53 -3.29 -24.52
N GLY A 110 0.59 -2.62 -24.72
CA GLY A 110 0.97 -1.47 -23.91
C GLY A 110 1.37 -1.85 -22.50
N SER A 111 1.84 -0.88 -21.75
CA SER A 111 2.18 -1.03 -20.33
C SER A 111 1.41 -0.05 -19.44
N ASN A 112 0.43 0.64 -20.02
CA ASN A 112 -0.30 1.68 -19.31
C ASN A 112 -1.17 1.05 -18.21
N GLN A 113 -0.86 1.39 -16.99
CA GLN A 113 -1.60 0.93 -15.82
C GLN A 113 -2.49 2.07 -15.36
N LYS A 114 -3.81 1.95 -15.58
CA LYS A 114 -4.77 2.91 -15.02
C LYS A 114 -4.61 2.92 -13.50
N SER A 115 -4.05 4.00 -12.97
CA SER A 115 -3.98 4.21 -11.52
C SER A 115 -5.36 4.56 -10.98
N LYS A 116 -5.57 4.26 -9.72
CA LYS A 116 -6.77 4.70 -9.01
C LYS A 116 -6.71 6.22 -8.81
N LYS A 117 -7.88 6.87 -8.83
CA LYS A 117 -7.99 8.32 -8.62
C LYS A 117 -7.55 8.71 -7.21
N PRO A 118 -6.89 9.85 -7.01
CA PRO A 118 -6.67 10.43 -5.70
C PRO A 118 -8.01 10.91 -5.09
N ILE A 119 -8.11 10.96 -3.77
CA ILE A 119 -9.18 11.69 -3.06
C ILE A 119 -8.72 13.15 -2.96
N LEU A 120 -9.36 14.04 -3.68
CA LEU A 120 -9.10 15.47 -3.56
C LEU A 120 -9.95 16.09 -2.44
N ILE A 121 -9.81 17.40 -2.22
CA ILE A 121 -10.50 18.09 -1.13
C ILE A 121 -12.02 17.99 -1.25
N ASN A 122 -12.57 18.07 -2.46
CA ASN A 122 -14.01 17.99 -2.68
C ASN A 122 -14.55 16.60 -2.34
N GLU A 123 -13.88 15.53 -2.82
CA GLU A 123 -14.26 14.16 -2.46
C GLU A 123 -14.10 13.92 -0.96
N LEU A 124 -13.03 14.43 -0.33
CA LEU A 124 -12.85 14.32 1.13
C LEU A 124 -14.03 14.94 1.89
N LYS A 125 -14.45 16.15 1.52
CA LYS A 125 -15.61 16.81 2.12
C LYS A 125 -16.90 16.01 1.94
N LEU A 126 -17.14 15.48 0.74
CA LEU A 126 -18.30 14.63 0.46
C LEU A 126 -18.29 13.32 1.27
N ILE A 127 -17.12 12.70 1.44
CA ILE A 127 -16.96 11.50 2.29
C ILE A 127 -17.29 11.82 3.75
N ILE A 128 -16.76 12.92 4.31
CA ILE A 128 -17.05 13.32 5.70
C ILE A 128 -18.54 13.58 5.89
N ASN A 129 -19.18 14.30 4.97
CA ASN A 129 -20.61 14.53 4.99
C ASN A 129 -21.43 13.23 4.87
N ALA A 130 -20.97 12.27 4.05
CA ALA A 130 -21.60 10.97 3.92
C ALA A 130 -21.50 10.15 5.21
N ILE A 131 -20.39 10.26 5.96
CA ILE A 131 -20.25 9.65 7.28
C ILE A 131 -21.27 10.24 8.25
N ASP A 132 -21.45 11.57 8.26
CA ASP A 132 -22.41 12.23 9.14
C ASP A 132 -23.86 11.79 8.90
N LYS A 133 -24.23 11.67 7.64
CA LYS A 133 -25.58 11.26 7.22
C LYS A 133 -25.83 9.75 7.28
N ALA A 134 -24.79 8.95 7.49
CA ALA A 134 -24.92 7.50 7.49
C ALA A 134 -25.79 7.01 8.68
N ASN A 135 -26.67 6.03 8.41
CA ASN A 135 -27.45 5.36 9.44
C ASN A 135 -26.62 4.32 10.19
N GLN A 136 -25.78 4.79 11.11
CA GLN A 136 -24.93 3.94 11.96
C GLN A 136 -24.68 4.62 13.31
N SER A 137 -24.14 3.86 14.29
CA SER A 137 -23.86 4.39 15.62
C SER A 137 -22.87 5.56 15.57
N GLU A 138 -23.04 6.51 16.48
CA GLU A 138 -22.19 7.70 16.55
C GLU A 138 -20.72 7.34 16.77
N ASN A 139 -20.46 6.33 17.62
CA ASN A 139 -19.11 5.82 17.85
C ASN A 139 -18.42 5.36 16.56
N LYS A 140 -19.18 4.72 15.67
CA LYS A 140 -18.66 4.25 14.39
C LYS A 140 -18.39 5.40 13.43
N LYS A 141 -19.26 6.43 13.40
CA LYS A 141 -19.05 7.64 12.60
C LYS A 141 -17.77 8.37 13.04
N ILE A 142 -17.58 8.55 14.34
CA ILE A 142 -16.41 9.24 14.91
C ILE A 142 -15.14 8.49 14.57
N ARG A 143 -15.11 7.14 14.75
CA ARG A 143 -13.97 6.32 14.33
C ARG A 143 -13.68 6.46 12.85
N ASP A 144 -14.70 6.36 12.01
CA ASP A 144 -14.55 6.33 10.56
C ASP A 144 -14.06 7.69 10.03
N LYS A 145 -14.51 8.82 10.63
CA LYS A 145 -13.94 10.14 10.35
C LYS A 145 -12.46 10.22 10.74
N ALA A 146 -12.10 9.76 11.93
CA ALA A 146 -10.72 9.75 12.38
C ALA A 146 -9.83 8.93 11.41
N ILE A 147 -10.29 7.74 10.97
CA ILE A 147 -9.57 6.91 9.99
C ILE A 147 -9.34 7.67 8.68
N ILE A 148 -10.38 8.30 8.12
CA ILE A 148 -10.29 9.00 6.83
C ILE A 148 -9.38 10.23 6.94
N LEU A 149 -9.58 11.05 7.97
CA LEU A 149 -8.84 12.30 8.14
C LEU A 149 -7.36 12.07 8.49
N ILE A 150 -7.06 11.13 9.39
CA ILE A 150 -5.67 10.73 9.68
C ILE A 150 -5.03 10.09 8.45
N GLY A 151 -5.75 9.17 7.78
CA GLY A 151 -5.25 8.49 6.57
C GLY A 151 -4.90 9.47 5.45
N PHE A 152 -5.73 10.50 5.25
CA PHE A 152 -5.47 11.56 4.29
C PHE A 152 -4.38 12.51 4.80
N GLY A 153 -4.54 13.14 5.95
CA GLY A 153 -3.65 14.20 6.46
C GLY A 153 -2.20 13.73 6.67
N GLY A 154 -1.99 12.47 7.08
CA GLY A 154 -0.66 11.88 7.24
C GLY A 154 -0.14 11.15 6.00
N GLY A 155 -0.89 11.11 4.89
CA GLY A 155 -0.49 10.37 3.69
C GLY A 155 -0.15 8.90 3.96
N PHE A 156 -0.87 8.25 4.88
CA PHE A 156 -0.56 6.89 5.34
C PHE A 156 -0.84 5.82 4.29
N ARG A 157 0.00 4.77 4.27
CA ARG A 157 -0.42 3.49 3.69
C ARG A 157 -1.47 2.85 4.61
N ARG A 158 -2.41 2.09 4.04
CA ARG A 158 -3.46 1.41 4.83
C ARG A 158 -2.91 0.57 5.98
N THR A 159 -1.85 -0.17 5.71
CA THR A 159 -1.16 -1.01 6.71
C THR A 159 -0.54 -0.17 7.81
N GLU A 160 0.10 0.97 7.48
CA GLU A 160 0.65 1.92 8.45
C GLU A 160 -0.47 2.49 9.32
N LEU A 161 -1.56 2.96 8.71
CA LEU A 161 -2.70 3.56 9.41
C LEU A 161 -3.31 2.63 10.46
N VAL A 162 -3.56 1.38 10.09
CA VAL A 162 -4.15 0.42 11.04
C VAL A 162 -3.15 -0.11 12.04
N SER A 163 -1.83 -0.01 11.80
CA SER A 163 -0.80 -0.47 12.73
C SER A 163 -0.54 0.46 13.89
N ILE A 164 -1.06 1.68 13.87
CA ILE A 164 -0.85 2.66 14.94
C ILE A 164 -1.43 2.13 16.25
N ASP A 165 -0.61 2.12 17.29
CA ASP A 165 -1.00 1.85 18.66
C ASP A 165 -1.09 3.14 19.47
N TYR A 166 -1.76 3.09 20.61
CA TYR A 166 -1.88 4.25 21.50
C TYR A 166 -0.51 4.79 21.95
N SER A 167 0.44 3.89 22.21
CA SER A 167 1.82 4.25 22.58
C SER A 167 2.64 4.90 21.46
N ASP A 168 2.15 4.90 20.21
CA ASP A 168 2.79 5.57 19.09
C ASP A 168 2.39 7.05 18.97
N LEU A 169 1.50 7.53 19.83
CA LEU A 169 0.94 8.88 19.78
C LEU A 169 1.56 9.76 20.86
N GLU A 170 2.06 10.92 20.44
CA GLU A 170 2.48 12.00 21.32
C GLU A 170 1.72 13.26 20.92
N PHE A 171 0.80 13.71 21.78
CA PHE A 171 0.09 14.96 21.56
C PHE A 171 0.93 16.14 22.09
N VAL A 172 1.11 17.13 21.23
CA VAL A 172 1.88 18.36 21.48
C VAL A 172 0.99 19.58 21.18
N PRO A 173 1.37 20.80 21.61
CA PRO A 173 0.59 22.01 21.34
C PRO A 173 0.30 22.22 19.85
N GLU A 174 1.22 21.86 18.95
CA GLU A 174 1.11 22.03 17.51
C GLU A 174 0.25 20.97 16.83
N GLY A 175 0.03 19.79 17.48
CA GLY A 175 -0.71 18.69 16.88
C GLY A 175 -0.46 17.34 17.51
N VAL A 176 -0.24 16.30 16.68
CA VAL A 176 0.10 14.96 17.12
C VAL A 176 1.29 14.42 16.33
N LYS A 177 2.28 13.89 17.03
CA LYS A 177 3.35 13.07 16.46
C LYS A 177 2.92 11.62 16.48
N ILE A 178 3.11 10.93 15.37
CA ILE A 178 2.74 9.51 15.19
C ILE A 178 3.97 8.73 14.76
N VAL A 179 4.38 7.78 15.59
CA VAL A 179 5.50 6.88 15.29
C VAL A 179 5.02 5.75 14.39
N ILE A 180 5.68 5.55 13.25
CA ILE A 180 5.46 4.42 12.35
C ILE A 180 6.61 3.45 12.53
N ARG A 181 6.40 2.38 13.29
CA ARG A 181 7.43 1.39 13.63
C ARG A 181 7.93 0.59 12.42
N GLN A 182 7.03 0.30 11.49
CA GLN A 182 7.35 -0.46 10.28
C GLN A 182 6.56 0.05 9.08
N SER A 183 7.22 0.17 7.95
CA SER A 183 6.56 0.46 6.68
C SER A 183 7.02 -0.49 5.58
N LYS A 184 6.22 -0.62 4.51
CA LYS A 184 6.55 -1.48 3.36
C LYS A 184 7.91 -1.13 2.71
N THR A 185 8.36 0.10 2.84
CA THR A 185 9.62 0.60 2.27
C THR A 185 10.75 0.66 3.27
N ASP A 186 10.44 0.47 4.55
CA ASP A 186 11.40 0.37 5.63
C ASP A 186 11.71 -1.10 5.87
N LYS A 187 12.79 -1.57 5.26
CA LYS A 187 13.19 -2.98 5.31
C LYS A 187 13.88 -3.35 6.62
N PHE A 188 14.44 -2.38 7.31
CA PHE A 188 15.27 -2.59 8.49
C PHE A 188 14.61 -2.16 9.79
N GLY A 189 13.40 -1.59 9.73
CA GLY A 189 12.65 -1.19 10.92
C GLY A 189 13.20 0.09 11.58
N GLU A 190 13.80 1.00 10.79
CA GLU A 190 14.29 2.30 11.28
C GLU A 190 13.15 3.17 11.81
N GLY A 191 11.91 2.87 11.34
CA GLY A 191 10.73 3.64 11.68
C GLY A 191 10.72 5.04 11.05
N MET A 192 9.65 5.77 11.30
CA MET A 192 9.56 7.19 10.98
C MET A 192 8.54 7.88 11.88
N VAL A 193 8.72 9.16 12.12
CA VAL A 193 7.76 9.99 12.85
C VAL A 193 7.03 10.89 11.87
N LYS A 194 5.71 11.01 12.00
CA LYS A 194 4.88 11.94 11.24
C LYS A 194 4.24 12.93 12.19
N GLY A 195 4.41 14.22 11.92
CA GLY A 195 3.71 15.30 12.61
C GLY A 195 2.44 15.69 11.86
N LEU A 196 1.29 15.63 12.51
CA LEU A 196 0.03 16.15 11.97
C LEU A 196 -0.34 17.39 12.77
N PRO A 197 -0.34 18.59 12.15
CA PRO A 197 -0.73 19.82 12.82
C PRO A 197 -2.25 19.91 13.01
N TYR A 198 -2.69 20.77 13.92
CA TYR A 198 -4.09 21.18 13.96
C TYR A 198 -4.46 21.96 12.69
N PHE A 199 -5.66 21.71 12.19
CA PHE A 199 -6.21 22.49 11.09
C PHE A 199 -7.10 23.60 11.66
N SER A 200 -7.13 24.76 11.00
CA SER A 200 -8.03 25.86 11.35
C SER A 200 -9.50 25.45 11.25
N ASN A 201 -9.86 24.67 10.24
CA ASN A 201 -11.20 24.10 10.11
C ASN A 201 -11.32 22.81 10.94
N GLN A 202 -11.98 22.95 12.10
CA GLN A 202 -12.15 21.86 13.06
C GLN A 202 -12.88 20.64 12.49
N ASN A 203 -13.82 20.82 11.56
CA ASN A 203 -14.59 19.73 10.95
C ASN A 203 -13.72 18.77 10.13
N TYR A 204 -12.55 19.21 9.67
CA TYR A 204 -11.61 18.42 8.88
C TYR A 204 -10.27 18.24 9.59
N CYS A 205 -10.15 18.63 10.86
CA CYS A 205 -8.91 18.52 11.62
C CYS A 205 -8.65 17.06 12.02
N PRO A 206 -7.60 16.41 11.49
CA PRO A 206 -7.29 15.01 11.81
C PRO A 206 -7.02 14.82 13.31
N VAL A 207 -6.35 15.78 13.94
CA VAL A 207 -5.93 15.69 15.35
C VAL A 207 -7.15 15.74 16.28
N LEU A 208 -8.11 16.67 16.03
CA LEU A 208 -9.32 16.79 16.84
C LEU A 208 -10.21 15.55 16.72
N HIS A 209 -10.37 15.02 15.50
CA HIS A 209 -11.13 13.78 15.31
C HIS A 209 -10.46 12.56 15.92
N LEU A 210 -9.13 12.51 15.94
CA LEU A 210 -8.40 11.45 16.65
C LEU A 210 -8.61 11.55 18.16
N LYS A 211 -8.46 12.75 18.75
CA LYS A 211 -8.72 12.97 20.19
C LYS A 211 -10.15 12.55 20.55
N LYS A 212 -11.15 13.04 19.83
CA LYS A 212 -12.55 12.68 20.04
C LYS A 212 -12.79 11.17 19.96
N TRP A 213 -12.13 10.50 19.03
CA TRP A 213 -12.21 9.04 18.93
C TRP A 213 -11.59 8.33 20.14
N LEU A 214 -10.40 8.76 20.59
CA LEU A 214 -9.72 8.15 21.73
C LEU A 214 -10.48 8.36 23.05
N GLU A 215 -11.02 9.55 23.26
CA GLU A 215 -11.87 9.88 24.40
C GLU A 215 -13.13 9.00 24.42
N LEU A 216 -13.85 8.94 23.32
CA LEU A 216 -15.10 8.18 23.22
C LEU A 216 -14.88 6.66 23.35
N SER A 217 -13.81 6.14 22.76
CA SER A 217 -13.48 4.71 22.78
C SER A 217 -12.80 4.26 24.07
N ASN A 218 -12.34 5.19 24.89
CA ASN A 218 -11.54 4.97 26.10
C ASN A 218 -10.32 4.05 25.87
N ILE A 219 -9.74 4.10 24.65
CA ILE A 219 -8.55 3.33 24.29
C ILE A 219 -7.32 3.99 24.92
N LYS A 220 -6.62 3.27 25.82
CA LYS A 220 -5.39 3.72 26.48
C LYS A 220 -4.19 2.81 26.22
N SER A 221 -4.39 1.72 25.45
CA SER A 221 -3.32 0.79 25.08
C SER A 221 -3.67 0.01 23.81
N GLY A 222 -2.67 -0.52 23.11
CA GLY A 222 -2.83 -1.31 21.90
C GLY A 222 -3.39 -0.52 20.71
N PRO A 223 -4.01 -1.18 19.73
CA PRO A 223 -4.43 -0.57 18.48
C PRO A 223 -5.47 0.52 18.68
N ILE A 224 -5.24 1.70 18.07
CA ILE A 224 -6.19 2.82 18.16
C ILE A 224 -7.41 2.63 17.24
N PHE A 225 -7.25 1.94 16.12
CA PHE A 225 -8.35 1.61 15.21
C PHE A 225 -8.73 0.14 15.35
N ARG A 226 -9.86 -0.09 16.00
CA ARG A 226 -10.41 -1.41 16.33
C ARG A 226 -11.69 -1.67 15.54
N ARG A 227 -12.03 -2.95 15.34
CA ARG A 227 -13.28 -3.35 14.70
C ARG A 227 -14.44 -3.30 15.70
N PHE A 228 -15.64 -3.00 15.21
CA PHE A 228 -16.88 -3.27 15.94
C PHE A 228 -17.34 -4.70 15.68
N ILE A 229 -17.84 -5.37 16.70
CA ILE A 229 -18.52 -6.67 16.60
C ILE A 229 -20.02 -6.48 16.36
N LYS A 230 -20.77 -7.58 16.12
CA LYS A 230 -22.20 -7.52 15.78
C LYS A 230 -23.06 -6.77 16.82
N SER A 231 -22.68 -6.81 18.09
CA SER A 231 -23.36 -6.09 19.19
C SER A 231 -23.03 -4.58 19.24
N LEU A 232 -22.38 -4.01 18.24
CA LEU A 232 -21.85 -2.64 18.21
C LEU A 232 -20.82 -2.33 19.31
N LYS A 233 -20.36 -3.34 20.05
CA LYS A 233 -19.27 -3.21 21.01
C LYS A 233 -17.93 -3.14 20.28
N LEU A 234 -17.04 -2.31 20.83
CA LEU A 234 -15.67 -2.20 20.31
C LEU A 234 -14.87 -3.44 20.72
N SER A 235 -14.26 -4.10 19.73
CA SER A 235 -13.38 -5.25 19.96
C SER A 235 -11.97 -4.76 20.30
N GLU A 236 -11.18 -5.57 21.00
CA GLU A 236 -9.75 -5.30 21.19
C GLU A 236 -8.91 -5.54 19.93
N ASN A 237 -9.48 -6.25 18.96
CA ASN A 237 -8.78 -6.59 17.73
C ASN A 237 -8.63 -5.38 16.81
N ARG A 238 -7.43 -5.23 16.27
CA ARG A 238 -7.05 -4.25 15.25
C ARG A 238 -7.96 -4.33 14.03
N LEU A 239 -8.29 -3.18 13.48
CA LEU A 239 -8.95 -3.10 12.17
C LEU A 239 -8.00 -3.62 11.08
N THR A 240 -8.52 -4.36 10.11
CA THR A 240 -7.70 -4.81 8.97
C THR A 240 -7.48 -3.68 7.96
N ASP A 241 -6.38 -3.73 7.23
CA ASP A 241 -6.11 -2.77 6.16
C ASP A 241 -7.15 -2.84 5.02
N GLN A 242 -7.75 -4.01 4.81
CA GLN A 242 -8.86 -4.20 3.86
C GLN A 242 -10.11 -3.45 4.31
N SER A 243 -10.38 -3.41 5.62
CA SER A 243 -11.52 -2.67 6.17
C SER A 243 -11.45 -1.19 5.85
N VAL A 244 -10.25 -0.58 5.85
CA VAL A 244 -10.06 0.84 5.45
C VAL A 244 -10.46 1.05 3.98
N ALA A 245 -10.10 0.12 3.09
CA ALA A 245 -10.47 0.22 1.67
C ALA A 245 -11.97 0.06 1.45
N LEU A 246 -12.61 -0.86 2.19
CA LEU A 246 -14.06 -1.08 2.12
C LEU A 246 -14.82 0.12 2.69
N LEU A 247 -14.38 0.65 3.84
CA LEU A 247 -14.93 1.84 4.46
C LEU A 247 -14.92 3.03 3.49
N LEU A 248 -13.77 3.32 2.88
CA LEU A 248 -13.64 4.38 1.89
C LEU A 248 -14.60 4.17 0.71
N LYS A 249 -14.67 2.96 0.14
CA LYS A 249 -15.55 2.65 -0.99
C LYS A 249 -17.03 2.78 -0.64
N ASN A 250 -17.42 2.38 0.57
CA ASN A 250 -18.81 2.49 1.02
C ASN A 250 -19.23 3.96 1.13
N TYR A 251 -18.40 4.82 1.75
CA TYR A 251 -18.73 6.23 1.87
C TYR A 251 -18.66 6.99 0.55
N LEU A 252 -17.79 6.60 -0.38
CA LEU A 252 -17.81 7.12 -1.75
C LEU A 252 -19.14 6.77 -2.46
N ALA A 253 -19.63 5.53 -2.30
CA ALA A 253 -20.93 5.14 -2.86
C ALA A 253 -22.09 5.91 -2.24
N VAL A 254 -22.10 6.09 -0.91
CA VAL A 254 -23.10 6.91 -0.21
C VAL A 254 -23.05 8.38 -0.66
N ALA A 255 -21.86 8.89 -0.97
CA ALA A 255 -21.65 10.24 -1.52
C ALA A 255 -22.01 10.35 -3.02
N GLY A 256 -22.50 9.29 -3.66
CA GLY A 256 -22.82 9.29 -5.09
C GLY A 256 -21.59 9.25 -6.02
N ILE A 257 -20.41 8.91 -5.50
CA ILE A 257 -19.17 8.86 -6.27
C ILE A 257 -18.88 7.43 -6.73
N GLU A 258 -18.52 7.26 -8.02
CA GLU A 258 -18.19 5.96 -8.59
C GLU A 258 -16.96 5.32 -7.91
N ASN A 259 -17.20 4.46 -6.94
CA ASN A 259 -16.17 3.93 -6.03
C ASN A 259 -15.16 2.97 -6.68
N LYS A 260 -15.47 2.40 -7.88
CA LYS A 260 -14.57 1.51 -8.61
C LYS A 260 -13.25 2.19 -9.03
N ASN A 261 -13.28 3.53 -9.16
CA ASN A 261 -12.11 4.33 -9.53
C ASN A 261 -11.17 4.63 -8.36
N TYR A 262 -11.56 4.29 -7.13
CA TYR A 262 -10.81 4.56 -5.90
C TYR A 262 -10.35 3.27 -5.22
N SER A 263 -9.39 3.41 -4.31
CA SER A 263 -8.84 2.32 -3.50
C SER A 263 -8.34 2.88 -2.17
N GLY A 264 -7.96 2.01 -1.24
CA GLY A 264 -7.35 2.49 0.00
C GLY A 264 -6.03 3.25 -0.16
N HIS A 265 -5.41 3.23 -1.35
CA HIS A 265 -4.26 4.08 -1.67
C HIS A 265 -4.66 5.51 -2.09
N SER A 266 -5.94 5.73 -2.38
CA SER A 266 -6.47 7.01 -2.86
C SER A 266 -6.39 8.13 -1.82
N LEU A 267 -6.42 7.82 -0.52
CA LEU A 267 -6.19 8.81 0.55
C LEU A 267 -4.75 9.35 0.49
N ARG A 268 -3.78 8.46 0.40
CA ARG A 268 -2.37 8.83 0.33
C ARG A 268 -2.01 9.55 -0.97
N SER A 269 -2.50 9.07 -2.12
CA SER A 269 -2.32 9.78 -3.38
C SER A 269 -3.03 11.12 -3.38
N GLY A 270 -4.17 11.22 -2.72
CA GLY A 270 -4.90 12.48 -2.51
C GLY A 270 -4.06 13.48 -1.72
N PHE A 271 -3.53 13.09 -0.56
CA PHE A 271 -2.61 13.94 0.19
C PHE A 271 -1.45 14.45 -0.68
N ALA A 272 -0.76 13.54 -1.40
CA ALA A 272 0.39 13.92 -2.22
C ALA A 272 0.00 14.88 -3.36
N THR A 273 -1.15 14.66 -4.01
CA THR A 273 -1.66 15.52 -5.09
C THR A 273 -2.06 16.88 -4.56
N VAL A 274 -2.89 16.93 -3.51
CA VAL A 274 -3.36 18.19 -2.91
C VAL A 274 -2.20 19.01 -2.35
N SER A 275 -1.23 18.36 -1.66
CA SER A 275 -0.03 19.05 -1.19
C SER A 275 0.77 19.68 -2.34
N ALA A 276 0.93 18.95 -3.46
CA ALA A 276 1.61 19.46 -4.64
C ALA A 276 0.83 20.61 -5.30
N GLU A 277 -0.49 20.53 -5.39
CA GLU A 277 -1.37 21.61 -5.89
C GLU A 277 -1.29 22.87 -5.02
N SER A 278 -1.11 22.69 -3.71
CA SER A 278 -0.94 23.76 -2.72
C SER A 278 0.49 24.32 -2.67
N GLY A 279 1.42 23.81 -3.48
CA GLY A 279 2.78 24.33 -3.59
C GLY A 279 3.78 23.74 -2.58
N ALA A 280 3.43 22.65 -1.89
CA ALA A 280 4.38 21.97 -1.02
C ALA A 280 5.56 21.40 -1.83
N ASP A 281 6.76 21.55 -1.29
CA ASP A 281 7.99 21.06 -1.92
C ASP A 281 8.07 19.52 -1.90
N GLU A 282 8.91 18.99 -2.79
CA GLU A 282 9.09 17.57 -3.01
C GLU A 282 9.53 16.82 -1.72
N ARG A 283 10.42 17.45 -0.92
CA ARG A 283 10.97 16.84 0.31
C ARG A 283 9.91 16.74 1.39
N SER A 284 9.12 17.79 1.58
CA SER A 284 7.98 17.81 2.53
C SER A 284 6.95 16.73 2.21
N ILE A 285 6.58 16.56 0.92
CA ILE A 285 5.68 15.50 0.50
C ILE A 285 6.31 14.12 0.73
N MET A 286 7.62 13.96 0.45
CA MET A 286 8.35 12.72 0.69
C MET A 286 8.42 12.37 2.17
N ALA A 287 8.71 13.34 3.03
CA ALA A 287 8.77 13.15 4.48
C ALA A 287 7.44 12.61 5.01
N MET A 288 6.32 13.21 4.62
CA MET A 288 5.00 12.77 5.05
C MET A 288 4.57 11.43 4.45
N THR A 289 4.86 11.19 3.18
CA THR A 289 4.46 9.97 2.52
C THR A 289 5.44 8.80 2.68
N GLY A 290 6.69 9.04 3.08
CA GLY A 290 7.76 8.02 3.15
C GLY A 290 8.06 7.43 1.76
N HIS A 291 8.07 8.24 0.70
CA HIS A 291 8.57 7.85 -0.61
C HIS A 291 10.10 7.92 -0.61
N LYS A 292 10.77 6.83 -1.01
CA LYS A 292 12.23 6.76 -1.04
C LYS A 292 12.86 7.42 -2.28
N THR A 293 12.06 7.70 -3.32
CA THR A 293 12.54 8.33 -4.56
C THR A 293 11.67 9.52 -4.95
N THR A 294 12.32 10.58 -5.40
CA THR A 294 11.67 11.78 -5.92
C THR A 294 10.79 11.47 -7.14
N GLN A 295 11.17 10.51 -7.97
CA GLN A 295 10.42 10.12 -9.16
C GLN A 295 8.97 9.72 -8.85
N MET A 296 8.72 9.10 -7.67
CA MET A 296 7.37 8.73 -7.25
C MET A 296 6.52 9.95 -6.91
N VAL A 297 7.12 10.99 -6.32
CA VAL A 297 6.44 12.23 -5.94
C VAL A 297 6.27 13.16 -7.14
N ARG A 298 7.26 13.24 -8.02
CA ARG A 298 7.23 14.05 -9.26
C ARG A 298 6.03 13.75 -10.13
N ARG A 299 5.53 12.51 -10.10
CA ARG A 299 4.31 12.17 -10.82
C ARG A 299 3.11 12.96 -10.32
N TYR A 300 2.94 13.10 -8.99
CA TYR A 300 1.85 13.89 -8.41
C TYR A 300 2.04 15.38 -8.68
N ILE A 301 3.27 15.88 -8.59
CA ILE A 301 3.60 17.27 -8.90
C ILE A 301 3.34 17.58 -10.37
N LYS A 302 3.70 16.66 -11.28
CA LYS A 302 3.44 16.84 -12.71
C LYS A 302 1.95 16.89 -13.02
N GLU A 303 1.14 16.00 -12.42
CA GLU A 303 -0.32 16.02 -12.56
C GLU A 303 -0.90 17.34 -12.01
N ALA A 304 -0.48 17.77 -10.82
CA ALA A 304 -0.94 19.01 -10.17
C ALA A 304 -0.59 20.27 -10.98
N ASN A 305 0.56 20.28 -11.64
CA ASN A 305 1.07 21.44 -12.37
C ASN A 305 0.78 21.43 -13.88
N LEU A 306 -0.02 20.47 -14.36
CA LEU A 306 -0.27 20.28 -15.80
C LEU A 306 -0.75 21.57 -16.49
N PHE A 307 -1.58 22.37 -15.82
CA PHE A 307 -2.09 23.63 -16.33
C PHE A 307 -1.40 24.85 -15.73
N LYS A 308 -0.91 24.78 -14.47
CA LYS A 308 -0.26 25.92 -13.77
C LYS A 308 1.06 26.33 -14.43
N ASN A 309 1.89 25.33 -14.78
CA ASN A 309 3.22 25.54 -15.39
C ASN A 309 3.22 25.12 -16.87
N ASN A 310 2.13 25.39 -17.59
CA ASN A 310 2.06 25.09 -19.01
C ASN A 310 2.82 26.15 -19.81
N ALA A 311 3.59 25.71 -20.82
CA ALA A 311 4.32 26.61 -21.71
C ALA A 311 3.39 27.59 -22.44
N LEU A 312 2.16 27.17 -22.73
CA LEU A 312 1.14 28.04 -23.35
C LEU A 312 0.80 29.27 -22.50
N ASN A 313 0.92 29.19 -21.17
CA ASN A 313 0.69 30.33 -20.28
C ASN A 313 1.69 31.47 -20.48
N LYS A 314 2.80 31.22 -21.16
CA LYS A 314 3.85 32.22 -21.49
C LYS A 314 3.72 32.80 -22.89
N ILE A 315 2.84 32.22 -23.70
CA ILE A 315 2.61 32.71 -25.08
C ILE A 315 1.56 33.80 -24.98
N LYS A 316 1.93 35.01 -25.40
CA LYS A 316 1.00 36.13 -25.55
C LYS A 316 0.40 36.02 -26.98
N ILE A 317 -0.87 35.65 -27.06
CA ILE A 317 -1.66 35.67 -28.30
C ILE A 317 -2.54 36.91 -28.27
#